data_767bc0cd429d2bd83cec11e85662b18a
#
_entry.id   767bc0cd429d2bd83cec11e85662b18a
#
_cell.length_a   1.000
_cell.length_b   1.000
_cell.length_c   1.000
_cell.angle_alpha   90.00
_cell.angle_beta   90.00
_cell.angle_gamma   90.00
#
_symmetry.space_group_name_H-M   'P 1'
#
loop_
_entity.id
_entity.type
_entity.pdbx_description
1 polymer ?
#
loop_
_entity_poly.entity_id
_entity_poly.type
_entity_poly.pdbx_seq_one_letter_code
_entity_poly.pdbx_strand_id
1 'polypeptide(L)'
;MSLFEELDLAKYGISGAAEIVHNPSYETLFAEETKAGLDGYDKGYQTEMGAVDVMTGVYTGRSPKDKFIVKDDTSKDTFWWTTDEFKNDNKPLSTESWNELKKLAGKELSNKKLYVVDGFCGANANTRMAIRFVVEVAWQAHFVTNMFIRPSAEELKNFKPDFVVLNASKAKVENYKELGLNSETAVVFNLTERMQLILNTWYGGEMKKGMFSMMNYFLPLKGIAAMHCSANTDKEGKNTAIFFGLSGTGKTTLSTDPKRLLIGDDEHGWDDEGVFNFEGGCYAKVINLSKENEPDIWAAIKRDALLENVTVDANGKIDFTDKSVTENTRVSYPIYHIKNIVKPISKGPAAKRVIFLSADAFGVLPPVSILDKEQTQYYFLSGFTAKLAGTERGITEPTPTFSSCFGAAFLSLPPTKYAEVLVKRMEQSGAKAYLVNTGWNGTGKRISIKDTRGIIDAILDGSIDTADTKTIPVFSFKVPTALPGVDSKILDPRDTYADPSQWDAKAKDLAERFIKNFKKYETNEAGKALVAAGPQL
;
A
#
# COMPACT_ATOMS: atom_id res chain seq x y z
N MET A 1 36.11 -14.60 12.05
CA MET A 1 35.20 -13.45 12.12
C MET A 1 33.88 -13.99 12.66
N SER A 2 33.34 -13.40 13.72
CA SER A 2 32.03 -13.78 14.23
C SER A 2 30.92 -13.30 13.27
N LEU A 3 29.73 -13.93 13.34
CA LEU A 3 28.60 -13.49 12.52
C LEU A 3 28.22 -12.02 12.81
N PHE A 4 28.43 -11.57 14.04
CA PHE A 4 28.23 -10.16 14.42
C PHE A 4 29.16 -9.20 13.65
N GLU A 5 30.43 -9.58 13.49
CA GLU A 5 31.42 -8.82 12.71
C GLU A 5 31.14 -8.92 11.21
N GLU A 6 30.77 -10.11 10.71
CA GLU A 6 30.43 -10.33 9.30
C GLU A 6 29.23 -9.45 8.87
N LEU A 7 28.23 -9.31 9.72
CA LEU A 7 27.04 -8.48 9.47
C LEU A 7 27.28 -7.00 9.77
N ASP A 8 28.46 -6.62 10.29
CA ASP A 8 28.85 -5.24 10.64
C ASP A 8 27.82 -4.52 11.54
N LEU A 9 27.27 -5.24 12.53
CA LEU A 9 26.19 -4.72 13.37
C LEU A 9 26.66 -3.57 14.28
N ALA A 10 27.95 -3.49 14.60
CA ALA A 10 28.53 -2.41 15.40
C ALA A 10 28.35 -1.03 14.74
N LYS A 11 28.33 -0.97 13.42
CA LYS A 11 28.10 0.24 12.62
C LYS A 11 26.75 0.90 12.93
N TYR A 12 25.79 0.11 13.37
CA TYR A 12 24.44 0.58 13.69
C TYR A 12 24.24 0.92 15.16
N GLY A 13 25.34 0.91 15.95
CA GLY A 13 25.29 1.23 17.37
C GLY A 13 24.97 0.04 18.28
N ILE A 14 24.99 -1.19 17.74
CA ILE A 14 24.78 -2.43 18.51
C ILE A 14 26.12 -2.89 19.05
N SER A 15 26.25 -3.07 20.39
CA SER A 15 27.52 -3.37 21.06
C SER A 15 27.78 -4.86 21.29
N GLY A 16 27.01 -5.75 20.67
CA GLY A 16 27.14 -7.20 20.79
C GLY A 16 25.79 -7.89 20.68
N ALA A 17 25.80 -9.21 20.50
CA ALA A 17 24.60 -10.03 20.49
C ALA A 17 24.86 -11.32 21.28
N ALA A 18 23.88 -11.75 22.10
CA ALA A 18 23.95 -13.04 22.80
C ALA A 18 23.84 -14.22 21.80
N GLU A 19 23.02 -14.04 20.80
CA GLU A 19 22.82 -15.00 19.69
C GLU A 19 22.33 -14.24 18.47
N ILE A 20 22.69 -14.67 17.28
CA ILE A 20 22.17 -14.16 16.02
C ILE A 20 21.57 -15.30 15.21
N VAL A 21 20.28 -15.18 14.89
CA VAL A 21 19.59 -16.07 13.96
C VAL A 21 19.49 -15.33 12.62
N HIS A 22 20.35 -15.72 11.67
CA HIS A 22 20.47 -15.04 10.38
C HIS A 22 19.71 -15.79 9.30
N ASN A 23 18.82 -15.11 8.61
CA ASN A 23 17.98 -15.65 7.54
C ASN A 23 17.31 -16.99 7.89
N PRO A 24 16.54 -17.01 9.00
CA PRO A 24 15.92 -18.24 9.47
C PRO A 24 14.94 -18.83 8.44
N SER A 25 14.89 -20.16 8.38
CA SER A 25 13.84 -20.86 7.64
C SER A 25 12.47 -20.67 8.30
N TYR A 26 11.38 -20.91 7.57
CA TYR A 26 10.03 -20.91 8.15
C TYR A 26 9.89 -21.90 9.31
N GLU A 27 10.54 -23.05 9.23
CA GLU A 27 10.56 -24.02 10.33
C GLU A 27 11.23 -23.46 11.59
N THR A 28 12.37 -22.78 11.43
CA THR A 28 13.06 -22.11 12.53
C THR A 28 12.20 -20.99 13.11
N LEU A 29 11.60 -20.16 12.27
CA LEU A 29 10.71 -19.07 12.69
C LEU A 29 9.55 -19.59 13.50
N PHE A 30 8.87 -20.62 13.01
CA PHE A 30 7.77 -21.25 13.73
C PHE A 30 8.19 -21.77 15.11
N ALA A 31 9.33 -22.47 15.18
CA ALA A 31 9.85 -22.98 16.45
C ALA A 31 10.21 -21.85 17.43
N GLU A 32 10.79 -20.77 16.93
CA GLU A 32 11.19 -19.62 17.75
C GLU A 32 10.01 -18.80 18.27
N GLU A 33 8.99 -18.55 17.44
CA GLU A 33 7.84 -17.71 17.80
C GLU A 33 6.77 -18.43 18.63
N THR A 34 6.79 -19.79 18.66
CA THR A 34 5.83 -20.59 19.42
C THR A 34 6.43 -21.36 20.58
N LYS A 35 7.73 -21.20 20.86
CA LYS A 35 8.42 -21.97 21.90
C LYS A 35 7.85 -21.69 23.30
N ALA A 36 7.96 -22.70 24.16
CA ALA A 36 7.57 -22.55 25.57
C ALA A 36 8.40 -21.47 26.27
N GLY A 37 7.77 -20.75 27.20
CA GLY A 37 8.43 -19.73 28.02
C GLY A 37 8.44 -18.32 27.39
N LEU A 38 7.91 -18.15 26.18
CA LEU A 38 7.60 -16.81 25.66
C LEU A 38 6.35 -16.25 26.34
N ASP A 39 6.37 -14.96 26.63
CA ASP A 39 5.24 -14.23 27.21
C ASP A 39 4.98 -12.91 26.47
N GLY A 40 3.89 -12.24 26.86
CA GLY A 40 3.50 -10.96 26.28
C GLY A 40 3.39 -11.00 24.76
N TYR A 41 3.92 -9.96 24.12
CA TYR A 41 3.86 -9.79 22.67
C TYR A 41 4.95 -10.55 21.90
N ASP A 42 5.87 -11.22 22.58
CA ASP A 42 6.86 -12.11 21.95
C ASP A 42 6.21 -13.43 21.50
N LYS A 43 5.11 -13.82 22.15
CA LYS A 43 4.49 -15.13 22.00
C LYS A 43 3.56 -15.20 20.80
N GLY A 44 3.81 -16.19 19.94
CA GLY A 44 2.90 -16.62 18.88
C GLY A 44 2.06 -17.83 19.29
N TYR A 45 0.86 -17.90 18.78
CA TYR A 45 -0.10 -18.97 19.03
C TYR A 45 -0.41 -19.71 17.74
N GLN A 46 -0.18 -21.01 17.73
CA GLN A 46 -0.56 -21.85 16.59
C GLN A 46 -2.09 -21.96 16.50
N THR A 47 -2.64 -21.68 15.33
CA THR A 47 -4.08 -21.79 15.06
C THR A 47 -4.44 -23.14 14.46
N GLU A 48 -5.74 -23.47 14.46
CA GLU A 48 -6.29 -24.67 13.82
C GLU A 48 -5.99 -24.74 12.30
N MET A 49 -5.80 -23.58 11.66
CA MET A 49 -5.47 -23.48 10.24
C MET A 49 -3.97 -23.65 9.96
N GLY A 50 -3.14 -23.80 10.99
CA GLY A 50 -1.69 -23.97 10.87
C GLY A 50 -0.88 -22.67 10.86
N ALA A 51 -1.53 -21.53 10.65
CA ALA A 51 -0.91 -20.21 10.78
C ALA A 51 -0.63 -19.87 12.24
N VAL A 52 0.33 -19.00 12.48
CA VAL A 52 0.61 -18.45 13.81
C VAL A 52 -0.11 -17.11 13.95
N ASP A 53 -0.74 -16.88 15.11
CA ASP A 53 -1.32 -15.60 15.49
C ASP A 53 -0.48 -14.91 16.53
N VAL A 54 -0.33 -13.59 16.40
CA VAL A 54 0.43 -12.73 17.33
C VAL A 54 -0.35 -11.47 17.67
N MET A 55 -0.03 -10.90 18.82
CA MET A 55 -0.56 -9.60 19.26
C MET A 55 0.49 -8.51 19.07
N THR A 56 0.09 -7.38 18.48
CA THR A 56 1.00 -6.26 18.21
C THR A 56 0.96 -5.16 19.29
N GLY A 57 0.30 -5.42 20.40
CA GLY A 57 0.25 -4.51 21.53
C GLY A 57 -0.71 -3.33 21.32
N VAL A 58 -0.34 -2.18 21.85
CA VAL A 58 -1.16 -0.96 21.81
C VAL A 58 -1.39 -0.49 20.36
N TYR A 59 -0.39 -0.68 19.50
CA TYR A 59 -0.47 -0.29 18.10
C TYR A 59 -0.94 -1.47 17.24
N THR A 60 -2.20 -1.45 16.84
CA THR A 60 -2.80 -2.44 15.93
C THR A 60 -2.84 -1.94 14.47
N GLY A 61 -2.13 -0.86 14.19
CA GLY A 61 -1.96 -0.23 12.90
C GLY A 61 -0.74 0.68 12.91
N ARG A 62 -0.41 1.25 11.75
CA ARG A 62 0.67 2.24 11.64
C ARG A 62 0.33 3.49 12.46
N SER A 63 1.39 4.20 12.88
CA SER A 63 1.27 5.47 13.59
C SER A 63 1.85 6.63 12.77
N PRO A 64 1.07 7.22 11.82
CA PRO A 64 1.53 8.33 11.00
C PRO A 64 1.94 9.57 11.80
N LYS A 65 1.35 9.75 12.99
CA LYS A 65 1.69 10.85 13.90
C LYS A 65 3.12 10.76 14.46
N ASP A 66 3.67 9.55 14.51
CA ASP A 66 5.00 9.26 15.04
C ASP A 66 6.06 9.03 13.94
N LYS A 67 5.70 9.30 12.68
CA LYS A 67 6.60 9.22 11.52
C LYS A 67 7.38 10.53 11.37
N PHE A 68 8.70 10.41 11.23
CA PHE A 68 9.62 11.51 11.02
C PHE A 68 10.69 11.16 10.00
N ILE A 69 11.19 12.18 9.31
CA ILE A 69 12.30 12.05 8.35
C ILE A 69 13.39 13.05 8.74
N VAL A 70 14.63 12.59 8.81
CA VAL A 70 15.77 13.48 9.07
C VAL A 70 15.88 14.51 7.96
N LYS A 71 15.86 15.79 8.35
CA LYS A 71 16.03 16.90 7.42
C LYS A 71 17.48 17.34 7.39
N ASP A 72 18.19 16.89 6.39
CA ASP A 72 19.60 17.16 6.14
C ASP A 72 19.85 17.59 4.69
N ASP A 73 21.10 17.67 4.29
CA ASP A 73 21.45 18.08 2.92
C ASP A 73 20.92 17.14 1.83
N THR A 74 20.68 15.87 2.14
CA THR A 74 20.10 14.91 1.19
C THR A 74 18.60 15.14 0.98
N SER A 75 17.87 15.42 2.04
CA SER A 75 16.38 15.40 2.05
C SER A 75 15.75 16.80 1.96
N LYS A 76 16.45 17.85 2.42
CA LYS A 76 15.85 19.18 2.65
C LYS A 76 15.14 19.78 1.45
N ASP A 77 15.67 19.59 0.25
CA ASP A 77 15.18 20.21 -0.98
C ASP A 77 14.37 19.25 -1.87
N THR A 78 14.35 17.95 -1.56
CA THR A 78 13.70 16.94 -2.40
C THR A 78 12.46 16.34 -1.76
N PHE A 79 12.43 16.25 -0.43
CA PHE A 79 11.33 15.61 0.28
C PHE A 79 10.07 16.46 0.28
N TRP A 80 8.91 15.82 0.18
CA TRP A 80 7.61 16.49 0.27
C TRP A 80 7.24 16.75 1.74
N TRP A 81 7.76 17.85 2.29
CA TRP A 81 7.56 18.20 3.69
C TRP A 81 6.13 18.66 4.00
N THR A 82 5.67 18.37 5.21
CA THR A 82 4.46 18.99 5.76
C THR A 82 4.65 20.49 5.91
N THR A 83 3.60 21.25 5.62
CA THR A 83 3.57 22.72 5.81
C THR A 83 2.36 23.11 6.64
N ASP A 84 2.30 24.36 7.07
CA ASP A 84 1.12 24.86 7.81
C ASP A 84 -0.11 24.94 6.93
N GLU A 85 0.05 25.24 5.66
CA GLU A 85 -1.03 25.33 4.68
C GLU A 85 -1.50 23.94 4.22
N PHE A 86 -0.57 23.01 3.95
CA PHE A 86 -0.88 21.67 3.46
C PHE A 86 -0.20 20.61 4.32
N LYS A 87 -0.98 20.04 5.22
CA LYS A 87 -0.49 18.99 6.14
C LYS A 87 -0.34 17.65 5.43
N ASN A 88 0.76 16.96 5.77
CA ASN A 88 1.00 15.57 5.43
C ASN A 88 1.80 14.88 6.56
N ASP A 89 2.13 13.61 6.41
CA ASP A 89 2.80 12.82 7.46
C ASP A 89 4.34 12.94 7.42
N ASN A 90 4.90 13.75 6.52
CA ASN A 90 6.35 13.90 6.36
C ASN A 90 6.88 15.03 7.25
N LYS A 91 7.06 14.73 8.53
CA LYS A 91 7.55 15.69 9.52
C LYS A 91 9.07 15.65 9.60
N PRO A 92 9.74 16.82 9.64
CA PRO A 92 11.18 16.88 9.77
C PRO A 92 11.65 16.51 11.18
N LEU A 93 12.85 15.89 11.25
CA LEU A 93 13.59 15.64 12.48
C LEU A 93 15.02 16.14 12.32
N SER A 94 15.63 16.64 13.39
CA SER A 94 17.03 17.06 13.37
C SER A 94 18.00 15.85 13.36
N THR A 95 19.22 16.08 12.89
CA THR A 95 20.28 15.06 12.92
C THR A 95 20.67 14.73 14.37
N GLU A 96 20.63 15.70 15.26
CA GLU A 96 20.92 15.50 16.69
C GLU A 96 19.91 14.54 17.32
N SER A 97 18.61 14.76 17.09
CA SER A 97 17.56 13.85 17.59
C SER A 97 17.67 12.46 16.97
N TRP A 98 18.02 12.36 15.69
CA TRP A 98 18.31 11.09 15.05
C TRP A 98 19.44 10.33 15.76
N ASN A 99 20.54 10.99 16.06
CA ASN A 99 21.68 10.37 16.71
C ASN A 99 21.31 9.79 18.09
N GLU A 100 20.50 10.51 18.88
CA GLU A 100 20.01 10.02 20.17
C GLU A 100 19.07 8.81 20.00
N LEU A 101 18.18 8.82 19.03
CA LEU A 101 17.28 7.70 18.73
C LEU A 101 18.05 6.47 18.23
N LYS A 102 19.06 6.66 17.38
CA LYS A 102 19.94 5.57 16.90
C LYS A 102 20.70 4.93 18.06
N LYS A 103 21.22 5.75 18.99
CA LYS A 103 21.88 5.27 20.19
C LYS A 103 20.93 4.47 21.08
N LEU A 104 19.68 4.94 21.26
CA LEU A 104 18.67 4.22 22.01
C LEU A 104 18.31 2.87 21.38
N ALA A 105 18.09 2.84 20.07
CA ALA A 105 17.81 1.61 19.33
C ALA A 105 18.98 0.62 19.40
N GLY A 106 20.20 1.09 19.20
CA GLY A 106 21.41 0.27 19.32
C GLY A 106 21.58 -0.31 20.72
N LYS A 107 21.34 0.49 21.77
CA LYS A 107 21.37 0.03 23.17
C LYS A 107 20.31 -1.06 23.41
N GLU A 108 19.09 -0.86 22.95
CA GLU A 108 17.99 -1.83 23.11
C GLU A 108 18.33 -3.17 22.48
N LEU A 109 18.89 -3.15 21.27
CA LEU A 109 19.23 -4.36 20.52
C LEU A 109 20.56 -5.00 20.96
N SER A 110 21.33 -4.36 21.82
CA SER A 110 22.64 -4.88 22.28
C SER A 110 22.51 -6.03 23.26
N ASN A 111 23.43 -7.01 23.16
CA ASN A 111 23.59 -8.15 24.06
C ASN A 111 22.34 -9.05 24.18
N LYS A 112 21.48 -9.02 23.20
CA LYS A 112 20.28 -9.84 23.10
C LYS A 112 20.41 -10.92 22.02
N LYS A 113 19.44 -11.82 21.99
CA LYS A 113 19.18 -12.65 20.82
C LYS A 113 18.55 -11.78 19.74
N LEU A 114 19.14 -11.76 18.56
CA LEU A 114 18.69 -10.98 17.42
C LEU A 114 18.32 -11.89 16.25
N TYR A 115 17.29 -11.49 15.51
CA TYR A 115 16.95 -12.08 14.23
C TYR A 115 17.34 -11.07 13.15
N VAL A 116 18.19 -11.51 12.23
CA VAL A 116 18.65 -10.69 11.11
C VAL A 116 18.12 -11.30 9.82
N VAL A 117 17.29 -10.57 9.11
CA VAL A 117 16.68 -11.04 7.85
C VAL A 117 17.12 -10.13 6.71
N ASP A 118 17.66 -10.74 5.67
CA ASP A 118 18.01 -10.08 4.42
C ASP A 118 16.94 -10.34 3.37
N GLY A 119 16.49 -9.30 2.70
CA GLY A 119 15.43 -9.37 1.70
C GLY A 119 15.57 -8.32 0.61
N PHE A 120 14.77 -8.46 -0.44
CA PHE A 120 14.68 -7.46 -1.49
C PHE A 120 13.29 -6.81 -1.51
N CYS A 121 13.27 -5.50 -1.76
CA CYS A 121 12.09 -4.75 -2.12
C CYS A 121 12.16 -4.47 -3.63
N GLY A 122 11.32 -5.15 -4.41
CA GLY A 122 11.30 -5.08 -5.87
C GLY A 122 11.72 -6.40 -6.56
N ALA A 123 10.85 -6.90 -7.42
CA ALA A 123 11.08 -8.15 -8.17
C ALA A 123 12.06 -7.99 -9.34
N ASN A 124 12.30 -6.76 -9.80
CA ASN A 124 13.27 -6.49 -10.86
C ASN A 124 14.67 -6.29 -10.27
N ALA A 125 15.61 -7.16 -10.63
CA ALA A 125 16.97 -7.17 -10.10
C ALA A 125 17.74 -5.86 -10.34
N ASN A 126 17.45 -5.14 -11.43
CA ASN A 126 18.13 -3.90 -11.78
C ASN A 126 17.70 -2.67 -10.96
N THR A 127 16.53 -2.75 -10.29
CA THR A 127 15.92 -1.60 -9.62
C THR A 127 15.51 -1.89 -8.18
N ARG A 128 15.67 -3.13 -7.73
CA ARG A 128 15.35 -3.56 -6.36
C ARG A 128 16.28 -2.90 -5.33
N MET A 129 15.79 -2.81 -4.11
CA MET A 129 16.55 -2.39 -2.94
C MET A 129 16.84 -3.58 -2.04
N ALA A 130 18.10 -3.81 -1.71
CA ALA A 130 18.53 -4.82 -0.74
C ALA A 130 18.36 -4.27 0.68
N ILE A 131 17.63 -4.99 1.53
CA ILE A 131 17.29 -4.52 2.87
C ILE A 131 17.72 -5.54 3.90
N ARG A 132 18.33 -5.05 4.98
CA ARG A 132 18.61 -5.84 6.18
C ARG A 132 17.72 -5.38 7.31
N PHE A 133 16.98 -6.32 7.89
CA PHE A 133 16.15 -6.11 9.06
C PHE A 133 16.87 -6.69 10.28
N VAL A 134 17.00 -5.90 11.34
CA VAL A 134 17.52 -6.33 12.64
C VAL A 134 16.39 -6.17 13.65
N VAL A 135 15.89 -7.28 14.17
CA VAL A 135 14.74 -7.32 15.07
C VAL A 135 15.03 -8.21 16.30
N GLU A 136 14.38 -7.92 17.42
CA GLU A 136 14.50 -8.69 18.65
C GLU A 136 13.35 -9.67 18.89
N VAL A 137 12.36 -9.72 18.00
CA VAL A 137 11.15 -10.53 18.11
C VAL A 137 11.05 -11.49 16.92
N ALA A 138 10.92 -12.79 17.20
CA ALA A 138 10.91 -13.82 16.16
C ALA A 138 9.81 -13.63 15.11
N TRP A 139 8.58 -13.33 15.52
CA TRP A 139 7.48 -13.15 14.57
C TRP A 139 7.61 -11.89 13.71
N GLN A 140 8.37 -10.87 14.14
CA GLN A 140 8.71 -9.74 13.27
C GLN A 140 9.66 -10.17 12.15
N ALA A 141 10.58 -11.08 12.44
CA ALA A 141 11.40 -11.72 11.39
C ALA A 141 10.53 -12.56 10.43
N HIS A 142 9.53 -13.27 10.94
CA HIS A 142 8.55 -14.00 10.13
C HIS A 142 7.77 -13.04 9.22
N PHE A 143 7.28 -11.93 9.77
CA PHE A 143 6.57 -10.90 9.00
C PHE A 143 7.39 -10.39 7.81
N VAL A 144 8.64 -9.98 8.02
CA VAL A 144 9.47 -9.48 6.92
C VAL A 144 9.89 -10.58 5.94
N THR A 145 10.04 -11.82 6.41
CA THR A 145 10.25 -12.98 5.54
C THR A 145 9.07 -13.21 4.60
N ASN A 146 7.83 -13.02 5.08
CA ASN A 146 6.64 -13.08 4.24
C ASN A 146 6.57 -11.92 3.25
N MET A 147 6.83 -10.70 3.72
CA MET A 147 6.51 -9.49 2.97
C MET A 147 7.58 -9.05 1.98
N PHE A 148 8.84 -9.40 2.20
CA PHE A 148 9.93 -9.05 1.30
C PHE A 148 10.35 -10.24 0.43
N ILE A 149 10.93 -9.95 -0.73
CA ILE A 149 11.37 -11.00 -1.64
C ILE A 149 12.57 -11.72 -1.02
N ARG A 150 12.44 -13.01 -0.86
CA ARG A 150 13.46 -13.87 -0.26
C ARG A 150 14.59 -14.09 -1.27
N PRO A 151 15.84 -13.73 -0.90
CA PRO A 151 16.98 -13.99 -1.76
C PRO A 151 17.22 -15.49 -1.95
N SER A 152 17.76 -15.85 -3.10
CA SER A 152 18.32 -17.20 -3.31
C SER A 152 19.61 -17.39 -2.50
N ALA A 153 20.02 -18.65 -2.30
CA ALA A 153 21.28 -18.96 -1.62
C ALA A 153 22.49 -18.32 -2.30
N GLU A 154 22.47 -18.18 -3.63
CA GLU A 154 23.54 -17.52 -4.38
C GLU A 154 23.57 -16.01 -4.14
N GLU A 155 22.40 -15.36 -4.11
CA GLU A 155 22.29 -13.92 -3.84
C GLU A 155 22.73 -13.59 -2.40
N LEU A 156 22.52 -14.48 -1.44
CA LEU A 156 22.95 -14.29 -0.05
C LEU A 156 24.47 -14.31 0.14
N LYS A 157 25.23 -15.01 -0.71
CA LYS A 157 26.70 -15.10 -0.58
C LYS A 157 27.40 -13.73 -0.62
N ASN A 158 26.86 -12.80 -1.39
CA ASN A 158 27.42 -11.46 -1.58
C ASN A 158 26.43 -10.36 -1.20
N PHE A 159 25.49 -10.67 -0.32
CA PHE A 159 24.46 -9.72 0.07
C PHE A 159 25.05 -8.51 0.78
N LYS A 160 24.78 -7.33 0.24
CA LYS A 160 25.10 -6.04 0.86
C LYS A 160 23.82 -5.22 0.92
N PRO A 161 23.39 -4.78 2.11
CA PRO A 161 22.17 -3.99 2.22
C PRO A 161 22.38 -2.58 1.65
N ASP A 162 21.39 -2.13 0.86
CA ASP A 162 21.24 -0.74 0.44
C ASP A 162 20.57 0.09 1.54
N PHE A 163 19.76 -0.58 2.37
CA PHE A 163 19.00 0.03 3.45
C PHE A 163 18.91 -0.91 4.66
N VAL A 164 18.93 -0.35 5.86
CA VAL A 164 18.87 -1.13 7.11
C VAL A 164 17.72 -0.66 7.98
N VAL A 165 16.95 -1.60 8.51
CA VAL A 165 15.86 -1.36 9.45
C VAL A 165 16.24 -1.92 10.81
N LEU A 166 16.32 -1.05 11.82
CA LEU A 166 16.43 -1.44 13.22
C LEU A 166 15.07 -1.34 13.88
N ASN A 167 14.50 -2.47 14.27
CA ASN A 167 13.23 -2.51 14.97
C ASN A 167 13.44 -2.85 16.44
N ALA A 168 13.49 -1.80 17.26
CA ALA A 168 13.64 -1.86 18.71
C ALA A 168 12.27 -1.63 19.38
N SER A 169 11.33 -2.55 19.14
CA SER A 169 9.92 -2.42 19.56
C SER A 169 9.74 -2.22 21.07
N LYS A 170 10.66 -2.70 21.88
CA LYS A 170 10.60 -2.64 23.35
C LYS A 170 11.13 -1.34 23.91
N ALA A 171 11.85 -0.55 23.13
CA ALA A 171 12.41 0.72 23.56
C ALA A 171 11.36 1.84 23.55
N LYS A 172 11.24 2.56 24.66
CA LYS A 172 10.43 3.79 24.77
C LYS A 172 11.32 5.02 24.73
N VAL A 173 10.87 6.06 24.04
CA VAL A 173 11.54 7.36 23.98
C VAL A 173 11.00 8.25 25.10
N GLU A 174 11.54 8.12 26.32
CA GLU A 174 11.04 8.84 27.50
C GLU A 174 11.16 10.36 27.35
N ASN A 175 12.24 10.85 26.75
CA ASN A 175 12.51 12.26 26.51
C ASN A 175 12.01 12.77 25.14
N TYR A 176 10.94 12.19 24.62
CA TYR A 176 10.42 12.47 23.27
C TYR A 176 10.16 13.95 23.01
N LYS A 177 9.71 14.72 24.00
CA LYS A 177 9.44 16.16 23.85
C LYS A 177 10.70 16.95 23.56
N GLU A 178 11.80 16.62 24.23
CA GLU A 178 13.11 17.26 24.03
C GLU A 178 13.68 16.97 22.64
N LEU A 179 13.34 15.80 22.08
CA LEU A 179 13.75 15.37 20.74
C LEU A 179 12.80 15.85 19.62
N GLY A 180 11.74 16.59 19.96
CA GLY A 180 10.77 17.10 18.98
C GLY A 180 9.81 16.05 18.41
N LEU A 181 9.61 14.95 19.14
CA LEU A 181 8.72 13.86 18.75
C LEU A 181 7.30 14.07 19.28
N ASN A 182 6.34 13.34 18.71
CA ASN A 182 4.94 13.40 19.07
C ASN A 182 4.61 12.60 20.35
N SER A 183 5.28 11.47 20.55
CA SER A 183 5.06 10.56 21.67
C SER A 183 6.32 9.75 21.99
N GLU A 184 6.21 8.82 22.96
CA GLU A 184 7.27 7.86 23.29
C GLU A 184 7.57 6.86 22.14
N THR A 185 6.79 6.90 21.05
CA THR A 185 6.93 6.06 19.86
C THR A 185 7.57 6.86 18.74
N ALA A 186 8.47 6.23 17.99
CA ALA A 186 9.11 6.87 16.86
C ALA A 186 9.32 5.89 15.69
N VAL A 187 8.96 6.35 14.49
CA VAL A 187 9.26 5.68 13.22
C VAL A 187 10.01 6.69 12.37
N VAL A 188 11.31 6.56 12.27
CA VAL A 188 12.20 7.60 11.75
C VAL A 188 13.05 7.07 10.59
N PHE A 189 13.17 7.89 9.56
CA PHE A 189 13.98 7.59 8.36
C PHE A 189 15.14 8.57 8.22
N ASN A 190 16.31 8.04 7.92
CA ASN A 190 17.49 8.81 7.54
C ASN A 190 17.94 8.38 6.15
N LEU A 191 17.81 9.27 5.16
CA LEU A 191 18.15 8.97 3.77
C LEU A 191 19.67 8.96 3.54
N THR A 192 20.42 9.76 4.27
CA THR A 192 21.88 9.83 4.18
C THR A 192 22.51 8.55 4.72
N GLU A 193 22.08 8.09 5.90
CA GLU A 193 22.55 6.84 6.48
C GLU A 193 21.85 5.60 5.91
N ARG A 194 20.78 5.78 5.14
CA ARG A 194 19.94 4.71 4.58
C ARG A 194 19.44 3.75 5.66
N MET A 195 18.80 4.33 6.67
CA MET A 195 18.28 3.59 7.82
C MET A 195 16.86 4.01 8.19
N GLN A 196 16.10 3.04 8.73
CA GLN A 196 14.86 3.25 9.45
C GLN A 196 15.02 2.78 10.89
N LEU A 197 14.55 3.58 11.85
CA LEU A 197 14.42 3.18 13.24
C LEU A 197 12.95 3.06 13.60
N ILE A 198 12.59 1.98 14.28
CA ILE A 198 11.26 1.75 14.83
C ILE A 198 11.40 1.53 16.34
N LEU A 199 10.73 2.37 17.13
CA LEU A 199 10.80 2.39 18.59
C LEU A 199 9.38 2.38 19.17
N ASN A 200 9.14 1.52 20.16
CA ASN A 200 7.90 1.43 20.93
C ASN A 200 6.62 1.10 20.12
N THR A 201 6.76 0.45 18.99
CA THR A 201 5.64 -0.17 18.28
C THR A 201 6.02 -1.53 17.76
N TRP A 202 5.10 -2.49 17.89
CA TRP A 202 5.30 -3.88 17.47
C TRP A 202 4.69 -4.16 16.12
N TYR A 203 3.89 -3.24 15.59
CA TYR A 203 3.14 -3.43 14.36
C TYR A 203 4.06 -3.63 13.15
N GLY A 204 3.99 -4.83 12.54
CA GLY A 204 4.86 -5.22 11.42
C GLY A 204 4.75 -4.31 10.19
N GLY A 205 3.56 -3.75 9.96
CA GLY A 205 3.29 -2.84 8.85
C GLY A 205 4.16 -1.58 8.79
N GLU A 206 4.82 -1.18 9.89
CA GLU A 206 5.78 -0.07 9.87
C GLU A 206 7.03 -0.41 9.06
N MET A 207 7.53 -1.64 9.14
CA MET A 207 8.66 -2.12 8.31
C MET A 207 8.27 -2.19 6.83
N LYS A 208 7.10 -2.77 6.54
CA LYS A 208 6.58 -2.91 5.17
C LYS A 208 6.40 -1.55 4.50
N LYS A 209 5.58 -0.69 5.10
CA LYS A 209 5.23 0.62 4.53
C LYS A 209 6.38 1.62 4.59
N GLY A 210 7.29 1.46 5.55
CA GLY A 210 8.52 2.22 5.60
C GLY A 210 9.37 2.02 4.35
N MET A 211 9.59 0.79 3.96
CA MET A 211 10.37 0.49 2.75
C MET A 211 9.62 0.89 1.47
N PHE A 212 8.30 0.78 1.45
CA PHE A 212 7.49 1.34 0.37
C PHE A 212 7.69 2.85 0.22
N SER A 213 7.69 3.59 1.33
CA SER A 213 7.99 5.03 1.30
C SER A 213 9.40 5.34 0.78
N MET A 214 10.38 4.49 1.07
CA MET A 214 11.73 4.65 0.53
C MET A 214 11.80 4.34 -0.96
N MET A 215 11.11 3.32 -1.45
CA MET A 215 10.96 3.08 -2.90
C MET A 215 10.28 4.27 -3.59
N ASN A 216 9.26 4.87 -2.95
CA ASN A 216 8.61 6.09 -3.42
C ASN A 216 9.52 7.33 -3.43
N TYR A 217 10.64 7.31 -2.71
CA TYR A 217 11.66 8.34 -2.80
C TYR A 217 12.66 8.06 -3.92
N PHE A 218 13.30 6.89 -3.90
CA PHE A 218 14.44 6.60 -4.77
C PHE A 218 14.06 6.33 -6.22
N LEU A 219 12.95 5.64 -6.48
CA LEU A 219 12.60 5.21 -7.85
C LEU A 219 12.11 6.35 -8.75
N PRO A 220 11.18 7.25 -8.31
CA PRO A 220 10.73 8.32 -9.19
C PRO A 220 11.84 9.30 -9.57
N LEU A 221 12.86 9.49 -8.73
CA LEU A 221 14.04 10.29 -9.06
C LEU A 221 14.85 9.70 -10.22
N LYS A 222 14.71 8.40 -10.48
CA LYS A 222 15.29 7.67 -11.61
C LYS A 222 14.32 7.51 -12.80
N GLY A 223 13.16 8.16 -12.75
CA GLY A 223 12.13 8.02 -13.77
C GLY A 223 11.38 6.68 -13.75
N ILE A 224 11.44 5.95 -12.65
CA ILE A 224 10.73 4.68 -12.44
C ILE A 224 9.47 4.97 -11.62
N ALA A 225 8.30 4.51 -12.10
CA ALA A 225 7.07 4.68 -11.34
C ALA A 225 7.08 3.78 -10.10
N ALA A 226 6.70 4.36 -8.96
CA ALA A 226 6.43 3.66 -7.72
C ALA A 226 4.95 3.90 -7.38
N MET A 227 4.18 2.82 -7.18
CA MET A 227 2.73 2.88 -7.22
C MET A 227 2.09 2.06 -6.10
N HIS A 228 1.14 2.67 -5.40
CA HIS A 228 0.23 1.99 -4.50
C HIS A 228 -0.94 1.43 -5.31
N CYS A 229 -0.74 0.26 -5.88
CA CYS A 229 -1.71 -0.39 -6.77
C CYS A 229 -1.57 -1.90 -6.71
N SER A 230 -2.61 -2.62 -7.11
CA SER A 230 -2.51 -4.03 -7.47
C SER A 230 -2.25 -4.17 -8.96
N ALA A 231 -1.72 -5.31 -9.38
CA ALA A 231 -1.43 -5.59 -10.77
C ALA A 231 -1.68 -7.06 -11.13
N ASN A 232 -2.19 -7.28 -12.34
CA ASN A 232 -2.33 -8.60 -12.92
C ASN A 232 -1.99 -8.59 -14.40
N THR A 233 -1.86 -9.77 -14.99
CA THR A 233 -1.69 -9.93 -16.43
C THR A 233 -2.58 -11.08 -16.93
N ASP A 234 -2.80 -11.17 -18.24
CA ASP A 234 -3.45 -12.32 -18.83
C ASP A 234 -2.61 -13.59 -18.65
N LYS A 235 -3.17 -14.77 -18.97
CA LYS A 235 -2.48 -16.04 -18.81
C LYS A 235 -1.30 -16.22 -19.76
N GLU A 236 -1.28 -15.46 -20.85
CA GLU A 236 -0.20 -15.41 -21.82
C GLU A 236 0.94 -14.44 -21.41
N GLY A 237 0.72 -13.64 -20.34
CA GLY A 237 1.70 -12.69 -19.84
C GLY A 237 1.93 -11.49 -20.76
N LYS A 238 0.93 -11.05 -21.52
CA LYS A 238 1.05 -10.00 -22.54
C LYS A 238 0.27 -8.73 -22.23
N ASN A 239 -0.79 -8.83 -21.44
CA ASN A 239 -1.72 -7.74 -21.17
C ASN A 239 -1.79 -7.41 -19.68
N THR A 240 -0.86 -6.59 -19.23
CA THR A 240 -0.79 -6.14 -17.84
C THR A 240 -1.76 -4.99 -17.58
N ALA A 241 -2.50 -5.10 -16.48
CA ALA A 241 -3.37 -4.07 -15.94
C ALA A 241 -2.96 -3.71 -14.51
N ILE A 242 -3.04 -2.43 -14.16
CA ILE A 242 -2.80 -1.92 -12.81
C ILE A 242 -4.05 -1.23 -12.27
N PHE A 243 -4.32 -1.45 -10.98
CA PHE A 243 -5.52 -1.01 -10.29
C PHE A 243 -5.12 -0.15 -9.09
N PHE A 244 -5.43 1.13 -9.15
CA PHE A 244 -5.33 2.02 -8.01
C PHE A 244 -6.67 2.10 -7.30
N GLY A 245 -6.66 2.29 -5.99
CA GLY A 245 -7.89 2.48 -5.23
C GLY A 245 -7.63 2.48 -3.73
N LEU A 246 -8.45 3.21 -3.00
CA LEU A 246 -8.44 3.24 -1.56
C LEU A 246 -9.21 2.04 -0.96
N SER A 247 -9.14 1.89 0.35
CA SER A 247 -9.91 0.83 1.05
C SER A 247 -11.40 0.91 0.71
N GLY A 248 -12.01 -0.23 0.43
CA GLY A 248 -13.45 -0.33 0.12
C GLY A 248 -13.84 -0.06 -1.33
N THR A 249 -12.90 0.26 -2.21
CA THR A 249 -13.17 0.49 -3.65
C THR A 249 -13.20 -0.79 -4.48
N GLY A 250 -12.76 -1.92 -3.91
CA GLY A 250 -12.73 -3.21 -4.60
C GLY A 250 -11.39 -3.56 -5.25
N LYS A 251 -10.30 -2.84 -4.91
CA LYS A 251 -8.96 -3.06 -5.50
C LYS A 251 -8.54 -4.54 -5.48
N THR A 252 -8.53 -5.18 -4.32
CA THR A 252 -8.14 -6.59 -4.18
C THR A 252 -9.10 -7.52 -4.91
N THR A 253 -10.40 -7.35 -4.73
CA THR A 253 -11.43 -8.21 -5.33
C THR A 253 -11.43 -8.15 -6.85
N LEU A 254 -11.23 -6.96 -7.44
CA LEU A 254 -11.27 -6.77 -8.90
C LEU A 254 -9.97 -7.15 -9.58
N SER A 255 -8.83 -7.03 -8.90
CA SER A 255 -7.53 -7.44 -9.43
C SER A 255 -7.29 -8.94 -9.32
N THR A 256 -7.98 -9.63 -8.41
CA THR A 256 -7.94 -11.08 -8.25
C THR A 256 -9.04 -11.71 -9.12
N ASP A 257 -8.66 -12.18 -10.29
CA ASP A 257 -9.55 -12.79 -11.27
C ASP A 257 -8.99 -14.17 -11.66
N PRO A 258 -9.77 -15.26 -11.56
CA PRO A 258 -9.31 -16.58 -11.97
C PRO A 258 -8.91 -16.70 -13.45
N LYS A 259 -9.35 -15.77 -14.30
CA LYS A 259 -8.94 -15.68 -15.71
C LYS A 259 -7.57 -15.05 -15.91
N ARG A 260 -7.00 -14.44 -14.87
CA ARG A 260 -5.74 -13.68 -14.94
C ARG A 260 -4.72 -14.18 -13.91
N LEU A 261 -3.48 -13.75 -14.06
CA LEU A 261 -2.40 -14.08 -13.11
C LEU A 261 -2.05 -12.82 -12.31
N LEU A 262 -2.09 -12.95 -10.99
CA LEU A 262 -1.72 -11.89 -10.06
C LEU A 262 -0.20 -11.63 -10.14
N ILE A 263 0.19 -10.37 -10.32
CA ILE A 263 1.57 -9.90 -10.13
C ILE A 263 1.79 -9.54 -8.66
N GLY A 264 0.85 -8.79 -8.09
CA GLY A 264 0.81 -8.44 -6.67
C GLY A 264 -0.45 -7.66 -6.32
N ASP A 265 -0.71 -7.51 -5.01
CA ASP A 265 -1.98 -6.97 -4.53
C ASP A 265 -1.90 -5.51 -4.04
N ASP A 266 -0.70 -4.92 -3.83
CA ASP A 266 -0.61 -3.64 -3.13
C ASP A 266 0.47 -2.66 -3.62
N GLU A 267 1.70 -3.09 -3.90
CA GLU A 267 2.85 -2.21 -4.16
C GLU A 267 3.63 -2.64 -5.39
N HIS A 268 3.78 -1.75 -6.36
CA HIS A 268 4.43 -2.06 -7.64
C HIS A 268 5.34 -0.93 -8.12
N GLY A 269 6.34 -1.32 -8.91
CA GLY A 269 7.12 -0.43 -9.74
C GLY A 269 6.81 -0.65 -11.22
N TRP A 270 7.16 0.35 -12.03
CA TRP A 270 7.09 0.27 -13.48
C TRP A 270 8.33 0.94 -14.07
N ASP A 271 9.21 0.12 -14.62
CA ASP A 271 10.45 0.53 -15.28
C ASP A 271 10.44 0.17 -16.78
N ASP A 272 11.61 0.17 -17.41
CA ASP A 272 11.75 -0.14 -18.84
C ASP A 272 11.45 -1.62 -19.16
N GLU A 273 11.54 -2.52 -18.19
CA GLU A 273 11.22 -3.94 -18.36
C GLU A 273 9.72 -4.24 -18.15
N GLY A 274 8.97 -3.32 -17.54
CA GLY A 274 7.55 -3.46 -17.27
C GLY A 274 7.15 -3.25 -15.82
N VAL A 275 6.03 -3.84 -15.42
CA VAL A 275 5.46 -3.73 -14.07
C VAL A 275 6.00 -4.88 -13.21
N PHE A 276 6.45 -4.55 -12.00
CA PHE A 276 6.99 -5.52 -11.06
C PHE A 276 6.49 -5.27 -9.63
N ASN A 277 6.29 -6.37 -8.90
CA ASN A 277 5.90 -6.31 -7.49
C ASN A 277 7.09 -5.87 -6.64
N PHE A 278 6.84 -5.02 -5.62
CA PHE A 278 7.84 -4.73 -4.60
C PHE A 278 7.97 -5.83 -3.56
N GLU A 279 6.92 -6.62 -3.38
CA GLU A 279 6.75 -7.53 -2.26
C GLU A 279 6.96 -9.00 -2.64
N GLY A 280 7.33 -9.79 -1.64
CA GLY A 280 7.41 -11.25 -1.74
C GLY A 280 6.17 -11.97 -1.22
N GLY A 281 5.18 -11.25 -0.74
CA GLY A 281 3.96 -11.77 -0.15
C GLY A 281 2.80 -10.81 -0.20
N CYS A 282 1.72 -11.16 0.48
CA CYS A 282 0.50 -10.37 0.61
C CYS A 282 0.20 -10.08 2.07
N TYR A 283 -0.42 -8.92 2.32
CA TYR A 283 -0.82 -8.45 3.65
C TYR A 283 -2.26 -8.00 3.64
N ALA A 284 -3.17 -8.91 3.96
CA ALA A 284 -4.61 -8.73 3.82
C ALA A 284 -5.31 -8.45 5.15
N LYS A 285 -6.41 -7.68 5.11
CA LYS A 285 -7.37 -7.60 6.22
C LYS A 285 -8.15 -8.91 6.32
N VAL A 286 -8.40 -9.35 7.55
CA VAL A 286 -9.16 -10.60 7.80
C VAL A 286 -10.38 -10.39 8.69
N ILE A 287 -10.71 -9.16 9.05
CA ILE A 287 -11.96 -8.88 9.74
C ILE A 287 -13.16 -9.30 8.87
N ASN A 288 -14.08 -10.07 9.43
CA ASN A 288 -15.24 -10.66 8.74
C ASN A 288 -14.86 -11.55 7.53
N LEU A 289 -13.64 -12.10 7.52
CA LEU A 289 -13.20 -13.01 6.45
C LEU A 289 -14.10 -14.24 6.38
N SER A 290 -14.54 -14.58 5.18
CA SER A 290 -15.25 -15.83 4.90
C SER A 290 -14.69 -16.51 3.66
N LYS A 291 -14.79 -17.82 3.62
CA LYS A 291 -14.35 -18.65 2.49
C LYS A 291 -15.10 -18.32 1.21
N GLU A 292 -16.39 -17.95 1.35
CA GLU A 292 -17.28 -17.64 0.23
C GLU A 292 -16.92 -16.31 -0.44
N ASN A 293 -16.56 -15.30 0.37
CA ASN A 293 -16.31 -13.96 -0.13
C ASN A 293 -14.86 -13.78 -0.62
N GLU A 294 -13.89 -14.36 0.10
CA GLU A 294 -12.45 -14.20 -0.18
C GLU A 294 -11.75 -15.58 -0.15
N PRO A 295 -12.06 -16.46 -1.12
CA PRO A 295 -11.57 -17.84 -1.10
C PRO A 295 -10.04 -17.96 -1.19
N ASP A 296 -9.37 -17.04 -1.90
CA ASP A 296 -7.92 -17.06 -2.05
C ASP A 296 -7.20 -16.67 -0.75
N ILE A 297 -7.68 -15.63 -0.05
CA ILE A 297 -7.13 -15.22 1.25
C ILE A 297 -7.39 -16.33 2.27
N TRP A 298 -8.61 -16.89 2.30
CA TRP A 298 -8.95 -18.01 3.18
C TRP A 298 -7.99 -19.20 2.98
N ALA A 299 -7.77 -19.61 1.74
CA ALA A 299 -6.87 -20.73 1.40
C ALA A 299 -5.38 -20.44 1.67
N ALA A 300 -5.01 -19.16 1.74
CA ALA A 300 -3.65 -18.74 2.05
C ALA A 300 -3.32 -18.78 3.55
N ILE A 301 -4.33 -18.83 4.42
CA ILE A 301 -4.15 -18.95 5.87
C ILE A 301 -3.85 -20.40 6.20
N LYS A 302 -2.58 -20.72 6.27
CA LYS A 302 -2.02 -22.07 6.55
C LYS A 302 -0.63 -21.92 7.14
N ARG A 303 0.10 -23.01 7.32
CA ARG A 303 1.52 -22.98 7.74
C ARG A 303 2.29 -21.92 6.93
N ASP A 304 3.16 -21.17 7.59
CA ASP A 304 3.95 -20.03 7.11
C ASP A 304 3.17 -18.70 6.95
N ALA A 305 1.85 -18.70 7.11
CA ALA A 305 1.09 -17.47 7.28
C ALA A 305 1.18 -16.96 8.72
N LEU A 306 1.18 -15.64 8.88
CA LEU A 306 1.22 -14.95 10.17
C LEU A 306 -0.02 -14.05 10.30
N LEU A 307 -0.86 -14.36 11.29
CA LEU A 307 -2.02 -13.55 11.67
C LEU A 307 -1.62 -12.51 12.72
N GLU A 308 -2.24 -11.35 12.68
CA GLU A 308 -2.02 -10.28 13.65
C GLU A 308 -3.36 -9.84 14.25
N ASN A 309 -3.43 -9.88 15.58
CA ASN A 309 -4.52 -9.35 16.40
C ASN A 309 -5.89 -10.02 16.17
N VAL A 310 -5.92 -11.25 15.69
CA VAL A 310 -7.16 -12.03 15.65
C VAL A 310 -7.40 -12.71 17.00
N THR A 311 -8.66 -12.99 17.32
CA THR A 311 -9.00 -13.72 18.52
C THR A 311 -9.00 -15.23 18.24
N VAL A 312 -8.30 -15.96 19.09
CA VAL A 312 -8.13 -17.42 18.99
C VAL A 312 -8.52 -18.05 20.33
N ASP A 313 -9.35 -19.09 20.29
CA ASP A 313 -9.73 -19.83 21.50
C ASP A 313 -8.64 -20.82 21.96
N ALA A 314 -8.87 -21.50 23.08
CA ALA A 314 -7.93 -22.46 23.65
C ALA A 314 -7.60 -23.65 22.73
N ASN A 315 -8.44 -23.92 21.72
CA ASN A 315 -8.26 -24.99 20.74
C ASN A 315 -7.61 -24.48 19.43
N GLY A 316 -7.23 -23.20 19.37
CA GLY A 316 -6.66 -22.61 18.17
C GLY A 316 -7.68 -22.17 17.12
N LYS A 317 -8.99 -22.20 17.46
CA LYS A 317 -10.05 -21.76 16.54
C LYS A 317 -10.10 -20.25 16.45
N ILE A 318 -10.13 -19.74 15.22
CA ILE A 318 -10.10 -18.30 14.91
C ILE A 318 -11.51 -17.74 14.84
N ASP A 319 -11.75 -16.59 15.46
CA ASP A 319 -12.94 -15.78 15.25
C ASP A 319 -12.61 -14.53 14.44
N PHE A 320 -12.85 -14.57 13.13
CA PHE A 320 -12.63 -13.43 12.25
C PHE A 320 -13.65 -12.30 12.42
N THR A 321 -14.72 -12.49 13.19
CA THR A 321 -15.75 -11.47 13.43
C THR A 321 -15.47 -10.63 14.66
N ASP A 322 -14.59 -11.11 15.53
CA ASP A 322 -14.25 -10.42 16.78
C ASP A 322 -13.45 -9.14 16.52
N LYS A 323 -13.95 -8.03 17.03
CA LYS A 323 -13.38 -6.69 16.95
C LYS A 323 -12.85 -6.18 18.29
N SER A 324 -12.84 -7.03 19.31
CA SER A 324 -12.47 -6.63 20.68
C SER A 324 -11.04 -6.08 20.78
N VAL A 325 -10.11 -6.61 19.99
CA VAL A 325 -8.74 -6.10 19.89
C VAL A 325 -8.67 -4.93 18.91
N THR A 326 -9.12 -5.14 17.68
CA THR A 326 -9.10 -4.14 16.60
C THR A 326 -9.99 -4.58 15.42
N GLU A 327 -10.46 -3.62 14.64
CA GLU A 327 -11.02 -3.88 13.30
C GLU A 327 -9.95 -4.09 12.22
N ASN A 328 -8.67 -3.83 12.55
CA ASN A 328 -7.53 -3.96 11.63
C ASN A 328 -6.79 -5.27 11.80
N THR A 329 -7.52 -6.37 11.96
CA THR A 329 -6.92 -7.72 11.97
C THR A 329 -6.30 -8.03 10.61
N ARG A 330 -5.13 -8.68 10.61
CA ARG A 330 -4.33 -8.89 9.40
C ARG A 330 -3.82 -10.32 9.29
N VAL A 331 -3.47 -10.70 8.06
CA VAL A 331 -2.63 -11.86 7.77
C VAL A 331 -1.55 -11.48 6.76
N SER A 332 -0.32 -11.92 6.99
CA SER A 332 0.74 -11.92 5.99
C SER A 332 1.05 -13.34 5.56
N TYR A 333 1.31 -13.54 4.29
CA TYR A 333 1.71 -14.84 3.72
C TYR A 333 2.57 -14.67 2.47
N PRO A 334 3.45 -15.64 2.17
CA PRO A 334 4.23 -15.59 0.94
C PRO A 334 3.30 -15.70 -0.27
N ILE A 335 3.63 -14.99 -1.35
CA ILE A 335 2.74 -14.87 -2.53
C ILE A 335 2.40 -16.23 -3.17
N TYR A 336 3.29 -17.23 -3.03
CA TYR A 336 3.04 -18.57 -3.58
C TYR A 336 1.93 -19.36 -2.85
N HIS A 337 1.38 -18.84 -1.75
CA HIS A 337 0.14 -19.36 -1.18
C HIS A 337 -1.08 -19.13 -2.08
N ILE A 338 -0.99 -18.16 -2.99
CA ILE A 338 -2.01 -17.91 -4.02
C ILE A 338 -1.71 -18.74 -5.26
N LYS A 339 -2.72 -19.37 -5.83
CA LYS A 339 -2.56 -20.28 -6.99
C LYS A 339 -2.31 -19.56 -8.31
N ASN A 340 -3.11 -18.53 -8.59
CA ASN A 340 -3.10 -17.81 -9.86
C ASN A 340 -2.14 -16.62 -9.82
N ILE A 341 -0.85 -16.88 -9.74
CA ILE A 341 0.21 -15.86 -9.72
C ILE A 341 1.14 -16.00 -10.91
N VAL A 342 1.79 -14.91 -11.27
CA VAL A 342 2.90 -14.92 -12.24
C VAL A 342 4.10 -15.64 -11.63
N LYS A 343 4.70 -16.56 -12.36
CA LYS A 343 5.87 -17.35 -11.95
C LYS A 343 6.98 -17.25 -12.99
N PRO A 344 8.25 -17.41 -12.61
CA PRO A 344 8.79 -17.60 -11.26
C PRO A 344 8.95 -16.29 -10.47
N ILE A 345 8.89 -15.14 -11.16
CA ILE A 345 9.14 -13.82 -10.61
C ILE A 345 7.85 -12.98 -10.81
N SER A 346 7.44 -12.25 -9.77
CA SER A 346 6.24 -11.40 -9.77
C SER A 346 6.44 -10.13 -10.62
N LYS A 347 6.47 -10.29 -11.92
CA LYS A 347 6.56 -9.18 -12.90
C LYS A 347 5.82 -9.50 -14.20
N GLY A 348 5.45 -8.47 -14.93
CA GLY A 348 4.81 -8.55 -16.23
C GLY A 348 5.32 -7.45 -17.16
N PRO A 349 4.91 -7.45 -18.42
CA PRO A 349 5.25 -6.39 -19.36
C PRO A 349 4.68 -5.02 -18.93
N ALA A 350 5.05 -3.97 -19.64
CA ALA A 350 4.49 -2.64 -19.44
C ALA A 350 2.96 -2.67 -19.42
N ALA A 351 2.36 -1.92 -18.51
CA ALA A 351 0.90 -1.87 -18.40
C ALA A 351 0.25 -1.36 -19.70
N LYS A 352 -0.86 -1.98 -20.06
CA LYS A 352 -1.74 -1.55 -21.15
C LYS A 352 -3.00 -0.87 -20.65
N ARG A 353 -3.41 -1.19 -19.43
CA ARG A 353 -4.62 -0.66 -18.79
C ARG A 353 -4.27 -0.11 -17.42
N VAL A 354 -4.68 1.12 -17.16
CA VAL A 354 -4.53 1.81 -15.88
C VAL A 354 -5.92 2.13 -15.37
N ILE A 355 -6.29 1.56 -14.23
CA ILE A 355 -7.65 1.64 -13.69
C ILE A 355 -7.61 2.33 -12.34
N PHE A 356 -8.32 3.46 -12.23
CA PHE A 356 -8.55 4.16 -10.97
C PHE A 356 -9.90 3.75 -10.42
N LEU A 357 -9.92 3.07 -9.28
CA LEU A 357 -11.13 2.66 -8.59
C LEU A 357 -11.55 3.73 -7.59
N SER A 358 -12.80 4.11 -7.63
CA SER A 358 -13.45 5.04 -6.72
C SER A 358 -14.78 4.47 -6.26
N ALA A 359 -15.15 4.68 -5.01
CA ALA A 359 -16.50 4.39 -4.53
C ALA A 359 -17.18 5.74 -4.23
N ASP A 360 -17.91 6.27 -5.19
CA ASP A 360 -18.61 7.53 -5.07
C ASP A 360 -19.91 7.35 -4.28
N ALA A 361 -20.05 8.03 -3.15
CA ALA A 361 -21.27 8.05 -2.33
C ALA A 361 -22.21 9.23 -2.67
N PHE A 362 -21.82 10.10 -3.60
CA PHE A 362 -22.64 11.24 -4.02
C PHE A 362 -23.61 10.88 -5.17
N GLY A 363 -23.38 9.77 -5.84
CA GLY A 363 -24.18 9.34 -6.98
C GLY A 363 -23.93 10.13 -8.27
N VAL A 364 -22.74 10.66 -8.46
CA VAL A 364 -22.37 11.60 -9.51
C VAL A 364 -21.49 10.98 -10.58
N LEU A 365 -20.46 10.21 -10.16
CA LEU A 365 -19.49 9.68 -11.11
C LEU A 365 -20.07 8.55 -11.96
N PRO A 366 -19.77 8.54 -13.27
CA PRO A 366 -20.14 7.41 -14.13
C PRO A 366 -19.53 6.08 -13.64
N PRO A 367 -20.18 4.94 -13.91
CA PRO A 367 -19.59 3.63 -13.63
C PRO A 367 -18.22 3.43 -14.28
N VAL A 368 -18.01 4.04 -15.46
CA VAL A 368 -16.72 4.10 -16.14
C VAL A 368 -16.57 5.38 -16.94
N SER A 369 -15.38 5.97 -16.85
CA SER A 369 -14.97 7.14 -17.64
C SER A 369 -13.65 6.84 -18.34
N ILE A 370 -13.54 7.17 -19.61
CA ILE A 370 -12.30 7.07 -20.38
C ILE A 370 -11.57 8.40 -20.20
N LEU A 371 -10.34 8.35 -19.68
CA LEU A 371 -9.58 9.54 -19.33
C LEU A 371 -8.57 9.88 -20.44
N ASP A 372 -8.47 11.15 -20.79
CA ASP A 372 -7.32 11.66 -21.53
C ASP A 372 -6.07 11.80 -20.65
N LYS A 373 -4.97 12.29 -21.22
CA LYS A 373 -3.69 12.40 -20.52
C LYS A 373 -3.76 13.35 -19.32
N GLU A 374 -4.37 14.51 -19.49
CA GLU A 374 -4.46 15.55 -18.46
C GLU A 374 -5.46 15.14 -17.37
N GLN A 375 -6.60 14.55 -17.75
CA GLN A 375 -7.56 13.97 -16.81
C GLN A 375 -6.94 12.83 -16.00
N THR A 376 -6.13 11.98 -16.63
CA THR A 376 -5.41 10.90 -15.93
C THR A 376 -4.57 11.48 -14.78
N GLN A 377 -3.82 12.54 -15.02
CA GLN A 377 -3.01 13.19 -14.00
C GLN A 377 -3.87 13.85 -12.93
N TYR A 378 -4.91 14.59 -13.31
CA TYR A 378 -5.81 15.29 -12.38
C TYR A 378 -6.48 14.31 -11.41
N TYR A 379 -7.06 13.23 -11.90
CA TYR A 379 -7.80 12.27 -11.07
C TYR A 379 -6.86 11.31 -10.32
N PHE A 380 -5.69 11.04 -10.85
CA PHE A 380 -4.62 10.34 -10.11
C PHE A 380 -4.13 11.18 -8.90
N LEU A 381 -3.86 12.45 -9.11
CA LEU A 381 -3.49 13.38 -8.01
C LEU A 381 -4.60 13.49 -6.98
N SER A 382 -5.85 13.53 -7.38
CA SER A 382 -7.00 13.64 -6.48
C SER A 382 -7.18 12.40 -5.61
N GLY A 383 -7.06 11.19 -6.18
CA GLY A 383 -7.18 9.93 -5.44
C GLY A 383 -8.48 9.84 -4.65
N PHE A 384 -9.61 10.06 -5.33
CA PHE A 384 -10.92 10.23 -4.70
C PHE A 384 -11.61 8.91 -4.37
N THR A 385 -12.23 8.88 -3.20
CA THR A 385 -13.33 7.97 -2.84
C THR A 385 -14.26 8.70 -1.87
N ALA A 386 -15.43 8.13 -1.58
CA ALA A 386 -16.32 8.70 -0.58
C ALA A 386 -16.94 7.59 0.30
N LYS A 387 -17.27 7.95 1.54
CA LYS A 387 -17.96 7.09 2.50
C LYS A 387 -19.43 7.46 2.52
N LEU A 388 -20.30 6.46 2.50
CA LEU A 388 -21.74 6.67 2.64
C LEU A 388 -22.08 7.00 4.10
N ALA A 389 -23.10 7.85 4.31
CA ALA A 389 -23.65 8.12 5.63
C ALA A 389 -24.03 6.82 6.36
N GLY A 390 -23.68 6.73 7.63
CA GLY A 390 -24.00 5.57 8.49
C GLY A 390 -23.09 4.35 8.30
N THR A 391 -22.08 4.40 7.43
CA THR A 391 -21.13 3.29 7.22
C THR A 391 -20.05 3.20 8.29
N GLU A 392 -19.75 4.32 8.95
CA GLU A 392 -18.82 4.43 10.07
C GLU A 392 -19.39 5.34 11.16
N ARG A 393 -18.94 5.15 12.40
CA ARG A 393 -19.36 5.99 13.52
C ARG A 393 -19.01 7.46 13.25
N GLY A 394 -20.00 8.35 13.29
CA GLY A 394 -19.83 9.78 13.07
C GLY A 394 -19.97 10.24 11.62
N ILE A 395 -20.19 9.33 10.67
CA ILE A 395 -20.48 9.65 9.26
C ILE A 395 -21.98 9.84 9.10
N THR A 396 -22.45 11.08 9.04
CA THR A 396 -23.89 11.44 8.94
C THR A 396 -24.32 11.87 7.54
N GLU A 397 -23.35 12.15 6.66
CA GLU A 397 -23.55 12.53 5.25
C GLU A 397 -22.43 11.92 4.39
N PRO A 398 -22.57 11.87 3.05
CA PRO A 398 -21.49 11.43 2.18
C PRO A 398 -20.23 12.25 2.41
N THR A 399 -19.15 11.57 2.80
CA THR A 399 -17.88 12.22 3.16
C THR A 399 -16.80 11.86 2.14
N PRO A 400 -16.25 12.84 1.41
CA PRO A 400 -15.18 12.59 0.45
C PRO A 400 -13.85 12.33 1.17
N THR A 401 -13.06 11.45 0.58
CA THR A 401 -11.67 11.23 0.94
C THR A 401 -10.81 11.44 -0.29
N PHE A 402 -9.81 12.31 -0.18
CA PHE A 402 -8.83 12.57 -1.22
C PHE A 402 -7.46 12.14 -0.72
N SER A 403 -6.86 11.18 -1.40
CA SER A 403 -5.52 10.67 -1.08
C SER A 403 -4.64 10.77 -2.31
N SER A 404 -3.71 11.72 -2.32
CA SER A 404 -2.82 11.97 -3.46
C SER A 404 -2.25 10.68 -4.02
N CYS A 405 -2.39 10.46 -5.32
CA CYS A 405 -1.91 9.27 -6.04
C CYS A 405 -2.39 7.94 -5.41
N PHE A 406 -3.54 7.95 -4.72
CA PHE A 406 -4.11 6.80 -3.98
C PHE A 406 -3.20 6.26 -2.86
N GLY A 407 -2.23 7.05 -2.40
CA GLY A 407 -1.25 6.61 -1.42
C GLY A 407 -0.55 7.75 -0.67
N ALA A 408 -1.24 8.84 -0.38
CA ALA A 408 -0.68 10.06 0.21
C ALA A 408 0.25 9.81 1.42
N ALA A 409 -0.12 8.87 2.29
CA ALA A 409 0.64 8.54 3.50
C ALA A 409 2.06 7.98 3.21
N PHE A 410 2.30 7.52 1.98
CA PHE A 410 3.54 6.87 1.57
C PHE A 410 4.37 7.70 0.59
N LEU A 411 3.86 8.83 0.14
CA LEU A 411 4.56 9.68 -0.82
C LEU A 411 5.68 10.45 -0.12
N SER A 412 6.87 10.34 -0.67
CA SER A 412 8.09 11.01 -0.17
C SER A 412 8.48 12.22 -0.99
N LEU A 413 8.05 12.29 -2.25
CA LEU A 413 8.26 13.40 -3.16
C LEU A 413 6.94 14.16 -3.40
N PRO A 414 6.97 15.37 -3.95
CA PRO A 414 5.75 16.07 -4.34
C PRO A 414 4.87 15.20 -5.25
N PRO A 415 3.55 15.14 -5.00
CA PRO A 415 2.64 14.25 -5.73
C PRO A 415 2.67 14.39 -7.25
N THR A 416 2.90 15.61 -7.77
CA THR A 416 3.02 15.86 -9.21
C THR A 416 4.14 15.08 -9.87
N LYS A 417 5.21 14.72 -9.12
CA LYS A 417 6.29 13.88 -9.63
C LYS A 417 5.82 12.47 -9.97
N TYR A 418 4.95 11.89 -9.15
CA TYR A 418 4.39 10.55 -9.41
C TYR A 418 3.45 10.55 -10.61
N ALA A 419 2.62 11.58 -10.74
CA ALA A 419 1.72 11.74 -11.89
C ALA A 419 2.51 11.90 -13.20
N GLU A 420 3.57 12.70 -13.19
CA GLU A 420 4.47 12.89 -14.34
C GLU A 420 5.12 11.58 -14.78
N VAL A 421 5.69 10.83 -13.84
CA VAL A 421 6.37 9.56 -14.15
C VAL A 421 5.37 8.51 -14.63
N LEU A 422 4.20 8.39 -14.02
CA LEU A 422 3.15 7.47 -14.46
C LEU A 422 2.72 7.74 -15.92
N VAL A 423 2.40 8.99 -16.23
CA VAL A 423 1.96 9.38 -17.57
C VAL A 423 3.05 9.16 -18.61
N LYS A 424 4.31 9.44 -18.28
CA LYS A 424 5.43 9.14 -19.18
C LYS A 424 5.52 7.64 -19.47
N ARG A 425 5.38 6.77 -18.48
CA ARG A 425 5.33 5.31 -18.69
C ARG A 425 4.15 4.89 -19.54
N MET A 426 2.98 5.49 -19.32
CA MET A 426 1.79 5.24 -20.12
C MET A 426 1.97 5.64 -21.59
N GLU A 427 2.57 6.80 -21.86
CA GLU A 427 2.86 7.25 -23.23
C GLU A 427 3.82 6.28 -23.95
N GLN A 428 4.85 5.82 -23.27
CA GLN A 428 5.83 4.87 -23.80
C GLN A 428 5.19 3.51 -24.15
N SER A 429 4.22 3.06 -23.36
CA SER A 429 3.55 1.76 -23.56
C SER A 429 2.28 1.82 -24.40
N GLY A 430 1.75 3.02 -24.65
CA GLY A 430 0.43 3.22 -25.24
C GLY A 430 -0.72 2.83 -24.31
N ALA A 431 -0.48 2.83 -22.99
CA ALA A 431 -1.49 2.51 -22.00
C ALA A 431 -2.63 3.53 -21.97
N LYS A 432 -3.84 3.06 -21.70
CA LYS A 432 -5.04 3.88 -21.53
C LYS A 432 -5.50 3.85 -20.07
N ALA A 433 -6.08 4.96 -19.62
CA ALA A 433 -6.56 5.12 -18.26
C ALA A 433 -8.09 5.23 -18.20
N TYR A 434 -8.65 4.68 -17.14
CA TYR A 434 -10.09 4.63 -16.88
C TYR A 434 -10.35 4.94 -15.40
N LEU A 435 -11.38 5.75 -15.13
CA LEU A 435 -11.93 5.93 -13.79
C LEU A 435 -13.17 5.04 -13.66
N VAL A 436 -13.13 4.09 -12.75
CA VAL A 436 -14.23 3.14 -12.51
C VAL A 436 -14.85 3.41 -11.15
N ASN A 437 -16.14 3.76 -11.16
CA ASN A 437 -16.91 3.97 -9.95
C ASN A 437 -17.58 2.67 -9.50
N THR A 438 -17.18 2.15 -8.35
CA THR A 438 -17.75 0.98 -7.68
C THR A 438 -18.74 1.36 -6.58
N GLY A 439 -19.10 2.63 -6.49
CA GLY A 439 -19.97 3.21 -5.47
C GLY A 439 -21.45 3.20 -5.85
N TRP A 440 -22.12 4.31 -5.60
CA TRP A 440 -23.56 4.48 -5.74
C TRP A 440 -23.90 5.33 -6.95
N ASN A 441 -25.16 5.25 -7.38
CA ASN A 441 -25.73 6.08 -8.44
C ASN A 441 -27.03 6.73 -7.97
N GLY A 442 -27.76 7.37 -8.88
CA GLY A 442 -29.01 8.08 -8.57
C GLY A 442 -30.16 7.25 -8.03
N THR A 443 -30.08 5.92 -8.16
CA THR A 443 -31.08 5.02 -7.56
C THR A 443 -30.92 4.86 -6.05
N GLY A 444 -29.83 5.40 -5.47
CA GLY A 444 -29.47 5.17 -4.06
C GLY A 444 -28.91 3.77 -3.79
N LYS A 445 -28.69 2.97 -4.80
CA LYS A 445 -28.10 1.64 -4.71
C LYS A 445 -26.65 1.65 -5.21
N ARG A 446 -25.84 0.76 -4.62
CA ARG A 446 -24.48 0.53 -5.10
C ARG A 446 -24.52 -0.14 -6.48
N ILE A 447 -23.63 0.27 -7.38
CA ILE A 447 -23.43 -0.37 -8.67
C ILE A 447 -23.14 -1.85 -8.46
N SER A 448 -23.82 -2.74 -9.19
CA SER A 448 -23.71 -4.17 -8.98
C SER A 448 -22.30 -4.68 -9.26
N ILE A 449 -21.88 -5.71 -8.55
CA ILE A 449 -20.58 -6.34 -8.81
C ILE A 449 -20.54 -6.99 -10.20
N LYS A 450 -21.71 -7.43 -10.71
CA LYS A 450 -21.86 -7.97 -12.05
C LYS A 450 -21.55 -6.90 -13.10
N ASP A 451 -22.15 -5.71 -12.99
CA ASP A 451 -21.89 -4.60 -13.92
C ASP A 451 -20.45 -4.10 -13.81
N THR A 452 -19.91 -3.99 -12.61
CA THR A 452 -18.52 -3.63 -12.38
C THR A 452 -17.55 -4.61 -13.05
N ARG A 453 -17.78 -5.93 -12.90
CA ARG A 453 -16.97 -6.94 -13.58
C ARG A 453 -17.11 -6.89 -15.10
N GLY A 454 -18.31 -6.64 -15.61
CA GLY A 454 -18.53 -6.43 -17.05
C GLY A 454 -17.75 -5.23 -17.60
N ILE A 455 -17.69 -4.15 -16.83
CA ILE A 455 -16.89 -2.95 -17.15
C ILE A 455 -15.39 -3.29 -17.16
N ILE A 456 -14.91 -3.98 -16.14
CA ILE A 456 -13.50 -4.40 -16.06
C ILE A 456 -13.15 -5.33 -17.22
N ASP A 457 -14.00 -6.31 -17.53
CA ASP A 457 -13.81 -7.20 -18.69
C ASP A 457 -13.71 -6.39 -20.00
N ALA A 458 -14.58 -5.40 -20.21
CA ALA A 458 -14.56 -4.54 -21.39
C ALA A 458 -13.31 -3.66 -21.49
N ILE A 459 -12.75 -3.24 -20.35
CA ILE A 459 -11.46 -2.55 -20.30
C ILE A 459 -10.33 -3.51 -20.69
N LEU A 460 -10.31 -4.70 -20.10
CA LEU A 460 -9.22 -5.67 -20.26
C LEU A 460 -9.18 -6.28 -21.66
N ASP A 461 -10.33 -6.57 -22.27
CA ASP A 461 -10.41 -7.11 -23.64
C ASP A 461 -10.37 -6.04 -24.73
N GLY A 462 -10.47 -4.77 -24.36
CA GLY A 462 -10.40 -3.64 -25.28
C GLY A 462 -11.70 -3.27 -25.95
N SER A 463 -12.82 -3.94 -25.69
CA SER A 463 -14.13 -3.63 -26.30
C SER A 463 -14.62 -2.21 -25.96
N ILE A 464 -14.21 -1.66 -24.80
CA ILE A 464 -14.51 -0.27 -24.44
C ILE A 464 -13.86 0.74 -25.41
N ASP A 465 -12.76 0.41 -26.05
CA ASP A 465 -12.02 1.33 -26.91
C ASP A 465 -12.72 1.55 -28.26
N THR A 466 -13.61 0.65 -28.64
CA THR A 466 -14.42 0.69 -29.89
C THR A 466 -15.87 1.07 -29.64
N ALA A 467 -16.27 1.24 -28.39
CA ALA A 467 -17.62 1.63 -28.02
C ALA A 467 -17.91 3.08 -28.42
N ASP A 468 -19.16 3.33 -28.86
CA ASP A 468 -19.65 4.70 -29.03
C ASP A 468 -19.64 5.41 -27.66
N THR A 469 -19.28 6.70 -27.68
CA THR A 469 -19.11 7.48 -26.46
C THR A 469 -19.88 8.79 -26.54
N LYS A 470 -20.23 9.32 -25.36
CA LYS A 470 -20.70 10.69 -25.17
C LYS A 470 -19.91 11.38 -24.06
N THR A 471 -19.94 12.70 -24.04
CA THR A 471 -19.30 13.51 -22.97
C THR A 471 -20.37 13.99 -22.01
N ILE A 472 -20.15 13.77 -20.72
CA ILE A 472 -21.05 14.28 -19.67
C ILE A 472 -20.64 15.69 -19.23
N PRO A 473 -21.60 16.53 -18.77
CA PRO A 473 -21.29 17.89 -18.30
C PRO A 473 -20.50 17.90 -17.00
N VAL A 474 -19.98 19.07 -16.63
CA VAL A 474 -19.22 19.39 -15.42
C VAL A 474 -17.84 18.74 -15.40
N PHE A 475 -17.76 17.42 -15.45
CA PHE A 475 -16.49 16.67 -15.41
C PHE A 475 -15.86 16.45 -16.78
N SER A 476 -16.61 16.68 -17.86
CA SER A 476 -16.18 16.42 -19.24
C SER A 476 -15.68 14.99 -19.50
N PHE A 477 -16.17 14.05 -18.71
CA PHE A 477 -15.82 12.63 -18.88
C PHE A 477 -16.42 12.05 -20.15
N LYS A 478 -15.60 11.31 -20.87
CA LYS A 478 -16.01 10.50 -22.01
C LYS A 478 -16.52 9.15 -21.50
N VAL A 479 -17.80 8.87 -21.71
CA VAL A 479 -18.44 7.64 -21.21
C VAL A 479 -18.96 6.81 -22.38
N PRO A 480 -18.85 5.46 -22.33
CA PRO A 480 -19.43 4.61 -23.34
C PRO A 480 -20.96 4.63 -23.24
N THR A 481 -21.65 4.49 -24.39
CA THR A 481 -23.12 4.43 -24.45
C THR A 481 -23.64 3.01 -24.28
N ALA A 482 -22.82 2.01 -24.57
CA ALA A 482 -23.11 0.60 -24.36
C ALA A 482 -21.81 -0.20 -24.17
N LEU A 483 -21.87 -1.23 -23.34
CA LEU A 483 -20.77 -2.20 -23.14
C LEU A 483 -21.34 -3.62 -23.05
N PRO A 484 -20.60 -4.64 -23.53
CA PRO A 484 -21.05 -6.03 -23.44
C PRO A 484 -21.28 -6.45 -21.98
N GLY A 485 -22.42 -7.04 -21.67
CA GLY A 485 -22.75 -7.58 -20.37
C GLY A 485 -23.01 -6.54 -19.27
N VAL A 486 -23.11 -5.27 -19.60
CA VAL A 486 -23.37 -4.15 -18.68
C VAL A 486 -24.73 -3.53 -19.02
N ASP A 487 -25.53 -3.20 -18.01
CA ASP A 487 -26.77 -2.46 -18.19
C ASP A 487 -26.46 -1.04 -18.71
N SER A 488 -26.85 -0.76 -19.97
CA SER A 488 -26.59 0.55 -20.60
C SER A 488 -27.25 1.73 -19.88
N LYS A 489 -28.31 1.49 -19.12
CA LYS A 489 -29.02 2.53 -18.36
C LYS A 489 -28.22 3.14 -17.23
N ILE A 490 -27.17 2.47 -16.76
CA ILE A 490 -26.32 2.99 -15.67
C ILE A 490 -25.13 3.79 -16.17
N LEU A 491 -24.77 3.69 -17.44
CA LEU A 491 -23.51 4.24 -17.98
C LEU A 491 -23.47 5.77 -17.97
N ASP A 492 -24.59 6.43 -18.17
CA ASP A 492 -24.73 7.85 -17.87
C ASP A 492 -25.42 8.00 -16.50
N PRO A 493 -24.74 8.54 -15.49
CA PRO A 493 -25.30 8.60 -14.13
C PRO A 493 -26.58 9.45 -14.05
N ARG A 494 -26.81 10.41 -14.98
CA ARG A 494 -28.01 11.22 -15.02
C ARG A 494 -29.27 10.41 -15.29
N ASP A 495 -29.14 9.34 -16.09
CA ASP A 495 -30.23 8.44 -16.45
C ASP A 495 -30.68 7.54 -15.27
N THR A 496 -29.92 7.51 -14.19
CA THR A 496 -30.27 6.78 -12.97
C THR A 496 -31.15 7.58 -11.99
N TYR A 497 -31.33 8.87 -12.24
CA TYR A 497 -32.19 9.75 -11.45
C TYR A 497 -33.60 9.82 -12.03
N ALA A 498 -34.59 9.89 -11.16
CA ALA A 498 -35.98 10.16 -11.57
C ALA A 498 -36.11 11.57 -12.18
N ASP A 499 -35.38 12.53 -11.61
CA ASP A 499 -35.23 13.88 -12.11
C ASP A 499 -33.74 14.19 -12.35
N PRO A 500 -33.28 14.30 -13.61
CA PRO A 500 -31.88 14.57 -13.94
C PRO A 500 -31.32 15.86 -13.33
N SER A 501 -32.16 16.85 -13.00
CA SER A 501 -31.71 18.10 -12.35
C SER A 501 -31.12 17.87 -10.95
N GLN A 502 -31.50 16.77 -10.31
CA GLN A 502 -30.91 16.36 -9.02
C GLN A 502 -29.44 15.97 -9.18
N TRP A 503 -29.08 15.37 -10.30
CA TRP A 503 -27.68 15.08 -10.64
C TRP A 503 -26.89 16.39 -10.77
N ASP A 504 -27.42 17.40 -11.46
CA ASP A 504 -26.72 18.68 -11.67
C ASP A 504 -26.31 19.34 -10.35
N ALA A 505 -27.20 19.35 -9.36
CA ALA A 505 -26.91 19.91 -8.04
C ALA A 505 -25.81 19.14 -7.30
N LYS A 506 -25.89 17.81 -7.33
CA LYS A 506 -24.89 16.94 -6.69
C LYS A 506 -23.54 16.99 -7.41
N ALA A 507 -23.55 17.05 -8.75
CA ALA A 507 -22.36 17.20 -9.57
C ALA A 507 -21.62 18.49 -9.28
N LYS A 508 -22.36 19.60 -9.10
CA LYS A 508 -21.79 20.88 -8.71
C LYS A 508 -21.12 20.79 -7.33
N ASP A 509 -21.78 20.22 -6.33
CA ASP A 509 -21.21 20.03 -4.99
C ASP A 509 -19.92 19.19 -5.03
N LEU A 510 -19.95 18.05 -5.71
CA LEU A 510 -18.76 17.20 -5.84
C LEU A 510 -17.64 17.90 -6.61
N ALA A 511 -17.96 18.62 -7.68
CA ALA A 511 -17.00 19.39 -8.46
C ALA A 511 -16.29 20.47 -7.60
N GLU A 512 -17.03 21.20 -6.78
CA GLU A 512 -16.46 22.19 -5.84
C GLU A 512 -15.47 21.53 -4.87
N ARG A 513 -15.77 20.32 -4.40
CA ARG A 513 -14.88 19.54 -3.50
C ARG A 513 -13.60 19.12 -4.21
N PHE A 514 -13.67 18.64 -5.46
CA PHE A 514 -12.49 18.34 -6.28
C PHE A 514 -11.63 19.59 -6.50
N ILE A 515 -12.23 20.70 -6.91
CA ILE A 515 -11.53 21.99 -7.16
C ILE A 515 -10.84 22.45 -5.89
N LYS A 516 -11.54 22.43 -4.75
CA LYS A 516 -10.97 22.80 -3.45
C LYS A 516 -9.77 21.93 -3.08
N ASN A 517 -9.89 20.60 -3.25
CA ASN A 517 -8.81 19.68 -2.97
C ASN A 517 -7.60 19.89 -3.89
N PHE A 518 -7.83 20.24 -5.16
CA PHE A 518 -6.77 20.36 -6.15
C PHE A 518 -5.86 21.57 -5.91
N LYS A 519 -6.31 22.61 -5.19
CA LYS A 519 -5.52 23.82 -4.89
C LYS A 519 -4.13 23.53 -4.31
N LYS A 520 -3.99 22.47 -3.53
CA LYS A 520 -2.70 22.08 -2.95
C LYS A 520 -1.65 21.67 -4.00
N TYR A 521 -2.06 21.35 -5.22
CA TYR A 521 -1.17 20.99 -6.33
C TYR A 521 -0.83 22.19 -7.23
N GLU A 522 -1.53 23.31 -7.10
CA GLU A 522 -1.31 24.54 -7.85
C GLU A 522 -0.09 25.33 -7.36
N THR A 523 0.66 24.79 -6.41
CA THR A 523 1.88 25.36 -5.86
C THR A 523 3.07 25.32 -6.82
N ASN A 524 2.98 24.52 -7.89
CA ASN A 524 3.97 24.43 -8.95
C ASN A 524 3.34 24.48 -10.34
N GLU A 525 4.16 24.71 -11.37
CA GLU A 525 3.67 24.84 -12.76
C GLU A 525 3.02 23.56 -13.30
N ALA A 526 3.52 22.38 -12.92
CA ALA A 526 2.95 21.11 -13.34
C ALA A 526 1.50 20.96 -12.85
N GLY A 527 1.23 21.31 -11.61
CA GLY A 527 -0.14 21.28 -11.06
C GLY A 527 -1.04 22.35 -11.67
N LYS A 528 -0.56 23.59 -11.85
CA LYS A 528 -1.33 24.67 -12.49
C LYS A 528 -1.79 24.29 -13.90
N ALA A 529 -0.92 23.62 -14.66
CA ALA A 529 -1.23 23.18 -16.03
C ALA A 529 -2.39 22.17 -16.10
N LEU A 530 -2.73 21.49 -15.01
CA LEU A 530 -3.77 20.47 -14.95
C LEU A 530 -5.14 20.99 -14.51
N VAL A 531 -5.24 22.22 -14.05
CA VAL A 531 -6.51 22.78 -13.51
C VAL A 531 -7.66 22.65 -14.50
N ALA A 532 -7.41 22.89 -15.78
CA ALA A 532 -8.43 22.81 -16.83
C ALA A 532 -8.91 21.37 -17.11
N ALA A 533 -8.18 20.35 -16.68
CA ALA A 533 -8.58 18.94 -16.83
C ALA A 533 -9.56 18.46 -15.74
N GLY A 534 -9.71 19.24 -14.68
CA GLY A 534 -10.67 18.99 -13.62
C GLY A 534 -12.08 19.45 -13.96
N PRO A 535 -13.01 19.35 -13.00
CA PRO A 535 -14.38 19.82 -13.18
C PRO A 535 -14.42 21.31 -13.48
N GLN A 536 -15.36 21.70 -14.36
CA GLN A 536 -15.64 23.08 -14.72
C GLN A 536 -17.06 23.46 -14.28
N LEU A 537 -17.21 24.57 -13.58
CA LEU A 537 -18.48 25.10 -13.04
C LEU A 537 -18.98 26.29 -13.86
#